data_bc902f28fe46174e330ef4814bcb1821
#
_entry.id   bc902f28fe46174e330ef4814bcb1821
#
_cell.length_a   1.000
_cell.length_b   1.000
_cell.length_c   1.000
_cell.angle_alpha   90.00
_cell.angle_beta   90.00
_cell.angle_gamma   90.00
#
_symmetry.space_group_name_H-M   'P 1'
#
loop_
_entity.id
_entity.type
_entity.pdbx_description
1 polymer ?
#
loop_
_entity_poly.entity_id
_entity_poly.type
_entity_poly.pdbx_seq_one_letter_code
_entity_poly.pdbx_strand_id
1 'polypeptide(L)'
;VSDPVAHLAPPAPRRRALPRRLAAPLGTLTAALAAFAYVGAVDPHRPGHYPVCPLLHLTGLYCPACGGLRSAHDVVHGDLPAALGANVLAVAGYAACAVFWAVWLGRAVRGRPMAGPQPRPVHWWALAGLLLVFTVVRNLPAGRALAP
;
A
#
# COMPACT_ATOMS: atom_id res chain seq x y z
N VAL A 1 31.96 -35.52 -37.50
CA VAL A 1 31.02 -34.48 -37.94
C VAL A 1 30.55 -33.79 -36.67
N SER A 2 31.22 -32.68 -36.29
CA SER A 2 30.87 -31.88 -35.11
C SER A 2 29.68 -31.02 -35.47
N ASP A 3 28.62 -31.10 -34.70
CA ASP A 3 27.39 -30.39 -34.92
C ASP A 3 27.60 -28.86 -34.59
N PRO A 4 27.57 -27.96 -35.57
CA PRO A 4 27.87 -26.54 -35.35
C PRO A 4 26.75 -25.77 -34.66
N VAL A 5 25.60 -26.36 -34.32
CA VAL A 5 24.42 -25.71 -33.76
C VAL A 5 24.40 -25.70 -32.23
N ALA A 6 25.31 -26.44 -31.58
CA ALA A 6 25.35 -26.56 -30.12
C ALA A 6 25.72 -25.25 -29.38
N HIS A 7 26.24 -24.24 -30.10
CA HIS A 7 26.65 -22.97 -29.50
C HIS A 7 25.55 -21.88 -29.47
N LEU A 8 24.37 -22.16 -29.99
CA LEU A 8 23.27 -21.17 -30.09
C LEU A 8 22.19 -21.32 -29.00
N ALA A 9 22.39 -22.23 -28.04
CA ALA A 9 21.48 -22.33 -26.92
C ALA A 9 21.58 -21.06 -26.04
N PRO A 10 20.49 -20.34 -25.82
CA PRO A 10 20.51 -19.17 -24.93
C PRO A 10 20.95 -19.62 -23.54
N PRO A 11 21.80 -18.83 -22.86
CA PRO A 11 22.27 -19.17 -21.53
C PRO A 11 21.07 -19.35 -20.60
N ALA A 12 21.05 -20.49 -19.88
CA ALA A 12 19.98 -20.78 -18.93
C ALA A 12 19.84 -19.62 -17.94
N PRO A 13 18.62 -19.17 -17.64
CA PRO A 13 18.39 -18.04 -16.75
C PRO A 13 19.05 -18.32 -15.40
N ARG A 14 20.07 -17.56 -15.06
CA ARG A 14 20.80 -17.69 -13.78
C ARG A 14 19.79 -17.44 -12.67
N ARG A 15 19.43 -18.49 -11.95
CA ARG A 15 18.60 -18.38 -10.76
C ARG A 15 19.32 -17.48 -9.75
N ARG A 16 18.77 -16.28 -9.50
CA ARG A 16 19.34 -15.38 -8.49
C ARG A 16 19.41 -16.10 -7.15
N ALA A 17 20.52 -15.93 -6.41
CA ALA A 17 20.68 -16.49 -5.08
C ALA A 17 19.56 -16.02 -4.14
N LEU A 18 19.15 -16.87 -3.20
CA LEU A 18 18.06 -16.58 -2.25
C LEU A 18 18.16 -15.21 -1.57
N PRO A 19 19.33 -14.76 -1.05
CA PRO A 19 19.44 -13.46 -0.41
C PRO A 19 19.09 -12.29 -1.34
N ARG A 20 19.47 -12.37 -2.63
CA ARG A 20 19.13 -11.34 -3.61
C ARG A 20 17.64 -11.31 -3.97
N ARG A 21 16.93 -12.42 -3.82
CA ARG A 21 15.46 -12.47 -4.06
C ARG A 21 14.69 -11.92 -2.89
N LEU A 22 15.19 -12.09 -1.66
CA LEU A 22 14.55 -11.64 -0.45
C LEU A 22 14.88 -10.19 -0.09
N ALA A 23 15.95 -9.62 -0.64
CA ALA A 23 16.39 -8.26 -0.31
C ALA A 23 15.28 -7.21 -0.51
N ALA A 24 14.58 -7.25 -1.64
CA ALA A 24 13.52 -6.28 -1.91
C ALA A 24 12.28 -6.48 -1.01
N PRO A 25 11.67 -7.70 -0.87
CA PRO A 25 10.53 -7.87 0.02
C PRO A 25 10.88 -7.64 1.50
N LEU A 26 12.08 -7.97 1.95
CA LEU A 26 12.50 -7.67 3.32
C LEU A 26 12.78 -6.18 3.53
N GLY A 27 13.42 -5.52 2.57
CA GLY A 27 13.64 -4.07 2.62
C GLY A 27 12.34 -3.28 2.67
N THR A 28 11.35 -3.66 1.85
CA THR A 28 10.02 -3.02 1.88
C THR A 28 9.28 -3.28 3.20
N LEU A 29 9.39 -4.49 3.75
CA LEU A 29 8.81 -4.79 5.08
C LEU A 29 9.43 -3.92 6.15
N THR A 30 10.77 -3.85 6.20
CA THR A 30 11.48 -3.02 7.18
C THR A 30 11.07 -1.56 7.09
N ALA A 31 10.98 -1.01 5.87
CA ALA A 31 10.52 0.36 5.65
C ALA A 31 9.07 0.57 6.10
N ALA A 32 8.17 -0.36 5.78
CA ALA A 32 6.77 -0.30 6.21
C ALA A 32 6.66 -0.36 7.74
N LEU A 33 7.34 -1.31 8.39
CA LEU A 33 7.34 -1.44 9.85
C LEU A 33 7.91 -0.19 10.53
N ALA A 34 8.98 0.39 9.99
CA ALA A 34 9.54 1.64 10.51
C ALA A 34 8.55 2.81 10.39
N ALA A 35 7.84 2.92 9.25
CA ALA A 35 6.81 3.95 9.05
C ALA A 35 5.64 3.77 10.03
N PHE A 36 5.13 2.55 10.19
CA PHE A 36 4.06 2.25 11.15
C PHE A 36 4.51 2.47 12.60
N ALA A 37 5.74 2.08 12.96
CA ALA A 37 6.31 2.34 14.28
C ALA A 37 6.43 3.84 14.56
N TYR A 38 6.87 4.62 13.58
CA TYR A 38 6.92 6.08 13.70
C TYR A 38 5.53 6.69 13.93
N VAL A 39 4.55 6.30 13.12
CA VAL A 39 3.16 6.79 13.27
C VAL A 39 2.54 6.30 14.58
N GLY A 40 2.88 5.09 15.05
CA GLY A 40 2.46 4.59 16.36
C GLY A 40 3.06 5.37 17.53
N ALA A 41 4.32 5.83 17.39
CA ALA A 41 4.99 6.61 18.43
C ALA A 41 4.60 8.09 18.43
N VAL A 42 4.32 8.66 17.26
CA VAL A 42 3.96 10.07 17.09
C VAL A 42 2.47 10.16 16.78
N ASP A 43 1.68 10.52 17.77
CA ASP A 43 0.21 10.52 17.69
C ASP A 43 -0.32 11.56 16.69
N PRO A 44 -0.95 11.13 15.59
CA PRO A 44 -1.53 12.04 14.58
C PRO A 44 -2.86 12.66 14.99
N HIS A 45 -3.44 12.27 16.13
CA HIS A 45 -4.62 12.95 16.67
C HIS A 45 -4.25 14.27 17.35
N ARG A 46 -2.97 14.45 17.72
CA ARG A 46 -2.48 15.69 18.32
C ARG A 46 -2.12 16.70 17.25
N PRO A 47 -2.66 17.95 17.32
CA PRO A 47 -2.32 18.98 16.36
C PRO A 47 -0.82 19.35 16.42
N GLY A 48 -0.24 19.67 15.28
CA GLY A 48 1.15 20.14 15.18
C GLY A 48 2.20 19.05 14.91
N HIS A 49 1.90 17.76 15.09
CA HIS A 49 2.85 16.68 14.80
C HIS A 49 2.98 16.36 13.30
N TYR A 50 1.92 16.61 12.54
CA TYR A 50 1.88 16.35 11.09
C TYR A 50 1.34 17.55 10.34
N PRO A 51 1.79 17.78 9.09
CA PRO A 51 1.26 18.88 8.28
C PRO A 51 -0.23 18.66 7.99
N VAL A 52 -0.97 19.75 8.03
CA VAL A 52 -2.40 19.75 7.69
C VAL A 52 -2.56 19.44 6.20
N CYS A 53 -3.59 18.66 5.84
CA CYS A 53 -3.91 18.38 4.45
C CYS A 53 -4.17 19.69 3.69
N PRO A 54 -3.42 20.01 2.60
CA PRO A 54 -3.61 21.26 1.87
C PRO A 54 -5.03 21.41 1.31
N LEU A 55 -5.64 20.33 0.83
CA LEU A 55 -7.02 20.38 0.33
C LEU A 55 -8.00 20.77 1.43
N LEU A 56 -7.89 20.14 2.60
CA LEU A 56 -8.74 20.45 3.74
C LEU A 56 -8.53 21.88 4.22
N HIS A 57 -7.27 22.34 4.26
CA HIS A 57 -6.94 23.69 4.72
C HIS A 57 -7.45 24.78 3.76
N LEU A 58 -7.39 24.56 2.44
CA LEU A 58 -7.75 25.55 1.44
C LEU A 58 -9.23 25.53 1.08
N THR A 59 -9.88 24.37 1.11
CA THR A 59 -11.25 24.19 0.59
C THR A 59 -12.26 23.73 1.64
N GLY A 60 -11.79 23.30 2.83
CA GLY A 60 -12.64 22.67 3.83
C GLY A 60 -13.11 21.26 3.48
N LEU A 61 -12.64 20.68 2.34
CA LEU A 61 -13.04 19.36 1.88
C LEU A 61 -12.04 18.30 2.28
N TYR A 62 -12.52 17.16 2.75
CA TYR A 62 -11.72 15.99 3.05
C TYR A 62 -11.25 15.30 1.77
N CYS A 63 -9.95 15.15 1.61
CA CYS A 63 -9.36 14.33 0.55
C CYS A 63 -9.51 12.82 0.85
N PRO A 64 -9.34 11.91 -0.11
CA PRO A 64 -9.47 10.47 0.14
C PRO A 64 -8.42 9.92 1.12
N ALA A 65 -7.30 10.61 1.32
CA ALA A 65 -6.22 10.25 2.24
C ALA A 65 -6.38 10.86 3.65
N CYS A 66 -7.30 11.83 3.84
CA CYS A 66 -7.55 12.43 5.15
C CYS A 66 -7.93 11.36 6.18
N GLY A 67 -7.29 11.40 7.35
CA GLY A 67 -7.45 10.39 8.39
C GLY A 67 -6.61 9.11 8.19
N GLY A 68 -5.85 8.99 7.08
CA GLY A 68 -4.99 7.83 6.85
C GLY A 68 -3.95 7.62 7.95
N LEU A 69 -3.23 8.65 8.37
CA LEU A 69 -2.26 8.52 9.46
C LEU A 69 -2.94 8.16 10.80
N ARG A 70 -4.13 8.70 11.07
CA ARG A 70 -4.92 8.33 12.27
C ARG A 70 -5.31 6.85 12.22
N SER A 71 -5.85 6.38 11.09
CA SER A 71 -6.13 4.94 10.93
C SER A 71 -4.88 4.07 11.07
N ALA A 72 -3.72 4.51 10.59
CA ALA A 72 -2.48 3.75 10.79
C ALA A 72 -2.08 3.68 12.26
N HIS A 73 -2.19 4.79 12.99
CA HIS A 73 -1.95 4.85 14.43
C HIS A 73 -2.88 3.91 15.20
N ASP A 74 -4.17 3.98 14.92
CA ASP A 74 -5.20 3.18 15.56
C ASP A 74 -5.01 1.68 15.26
N VAL A 75 -4.63 1.32 14.01
CA VAL A 75 -4.27 -0.07 13.64
C VAL A 75 -3.09 -0.56 14.47
N VAL A 76 -2.04 0.24 14.65
CA VAL A 76 -0.86 -0.13 15.45
C VAL A 76 -1.24 -0.38 16.92
N HIS A 77 -2.21 0.38 17.44
CA HIS A 77 -2.70 0.22 18.81
C HIS A 77 -3.82 -0.83 18.96
N GLY A 78 -4.23 -1.48 17.86
CA GLY A 78 -5.24 -2.53 17.85
C GLY A 78 -6.69 -2.02 17.90
N ASP A 79 -6.90 -0.71 17.76
CA ASP A 79 -8.24 -0.10 17.73
C ASP A 79 -8.79 -0.07 16.29
N LEU A 80 -9.27 -1.22 15.83
CA LEU A 80 -9.86 -1.34 14.48
C LEU A 80 -11.13 -0.50 14.29
N PRO A 81 -12.04 -0.40 15.25
CA PRO A 81 -13.21 0.49 15.13
C PRO A 81 -12.80 1.95 14.88
N ALA A 82 -11.87 2.50 15.68
CA ALA A 82 -11.35 3.85 15.49
C ALA A 82 -10.65 4.00 14.13
N ALA A 83 -9.80 3.02 13.75
CA ALA A 83 -9.11 3.02 12.46
C ALA A 83 -10.07 3.08 11.27
N LEU A 84 -11.14 2.28 11.30
CA LEU A 84 -12.18 2.25 10.24
C LEU A 84 -12.97 3.58 10.23
N GLY A 85 -13.27 4.14 11.39
CA GLY A 85 -13.92 5.45 11.53
C GLY A 85 -13.04 6.57 10.98
N ALA A 86 -11.73 6.51 11.18
CA ALA A 86 -10.81 7.52 10.68
C ALA A 86 -10.65 7.47 9.14
N ASN A 87 -10.46 6.29 8.55
CA ASN A 87 -10.44 6.10 7.09
C ASN A 87 -10.54 4.63 6.69
N VAL A 88 -11.74 4.16 6.37
CA VAL A 88 -12.01 2.79 5.94
C VAL A 88 -11.22 2.40 4.67
N LEU A 89 -11.02 3.34 3.75
CA LEU A 89 -10.30 3.08 2.50
C LEU A 89 -8.79 2.90 2.76
N ALA A 90 -8.23 3.65 3.71
CA ALA A 90 -6.84 3.49 4.12
C ALA A 90 -6.63 2.12 4.78
N VAL A 91 -7.52 1.69 5.68
CA VAL A 91 -7.46 0.36 6.32
C VAL A 91 -7.54 -0.75 5.29
N ALA A 92 -8.47 -0.65 4.32
CA ALA A 92 -8.55 -1.60 3.21
C ALA A 92 -7.26 -1.61 2.37
N GLY A 93 -6.67 -0.44 2.12
CA GLY A 93 -5.38 -0.30 1.45
C GLY A 93 -4.23 -0.98 2.20
N TYR A 94 -4.14 -0.82 3.52
CA TYR A 94 -3.13 -1.51 4.35
C TYR A 94 -3.30 -3.03 4.28
N ALA A 95 -4.52 -3.53 4.37
CA ALA A 95 -4.80 -4.96 4.24
C ALA A 95 -4.42 -5.48 2.85
N ALA A 96 -4.77 -4.77 1.78
CA ALA A 96 -4.41 -5.12 0.42
C ALA A 96 -2.88 -5.14 0.22
N CYS A 97 -2.16 -4.14 0.76
CA CYS A 97 -0.69 -4.09 0.72
C CYS A 97 -0.07 -5.26 1.49
N ALA A 98 -0.59 -5.61 2.65
CA ALA A 98 -0.11 -6.74 3.44
C ALA A 98 -0.29 -8.07 2.69
N VAL A 99 -1.45 -8.31 2.08
CA VAL A 99 -1.73 -9.50 1.26
C VAL A 99 -0.80 -9.53 0.04
N PHE A 100 -0.67 -8.42 -0.66
CA PHE A 100 0.23 -8.33 -1.81
C PHE A 100 1.68 -8.64 -1.41
N TRP A 101 2.14 -8.07 -0.30
CA TRP A 101 3.48 -8.32 0.22
C TRP A 101 3.68 -9.78 0.62
N ALA A 102 2.72 -10.41 1.30
CA ALA A 102 2.78 -11.81 1.68
C ALA A 102 2.88 -12.74 0.45
N VAL A 103 2.09 -12.46 -0.59
CA VAL A 103 2.17 -13.18 -1.88
C VAL A 103 3.54 -12.97 -2.52
N TRP A 104 4.05 -11.74 -2.54
CA TRP A 104 5.36 -11.43 -3.10
C TRP A 104 6.48 -12.18 -2.38
N LEU A 105 6.50 -12.13 -1.05
CA LEU A 105 7.49 -12.87 -0.25
C LEU A 105 7.39 -14.37 -0.49
N GLY A 106 6.19 -14.95 -0.47
CA GLY A 106 5.98 -16.37 -0.75
C GLY A 106 6.46 -16.79 -2.13
N ARG A 107 6.31 -15.95 -3.15
CA ARG A 107 6.85 -16.20 -4.50
C ARG A 107 8.37 -16.05 -4.54
N ALA A 108 8.92 -15.05 -3.87
CA ALA A 108 10.36 -14.83 -3.78
C ALA A 108 11.09 -16.02 -3.11
N VAL A 109 10.54 -16.55 -2.01
CA VAL A 109 11.05 -17.75 -1.33
C VAL A 109 11.04 -18.96 -2.28
N ARG A 110 9.95 -19.18 -3.01
CA ARG A 110 9.83 -20.29 -3.98
C ARG A 110 10.62 -20.06 -5.28
N GLY A 111 11.32 -18.94 -5.41
CA GLY A 111 12.09 -18.60 -6.62
C GLY A 111 11.24 -18.35 -7.86
N ARG A 112 9.95 -18.05 -7.69
CA ARG A 112 9.04 -17.72 -8.77
C ARG A 112 9.12 -16.21 -9.05
N PRO A 113 9.24 -15.76 -10.32
CA PRO A 113 9.21 -14.36 -10.64
C PRO A 113 7.85 -13.78 -10.23
N MET A 114 7.87 -12.55 -9.74
CA MET A 114 6.65 -11.78 -9.61
C MET A 114 6.23 -11.39 -11.04
N ALA A 115 5.32 -12.13 -11.63
CA ALA A 115 4.55 -11.59 -12.74
C ALA A 115 3.66 -10.51 -12.10
N GLY A 116 4.13 -9.27 -12.11
CA GLY A 116 3.33 -8.14 -11.65
C GLY A 116 2.02 -8.12 -12.41
N PRO A 117 0.88 -7.83 -11.76
CA PRO A 117 -0.32 -7.53 -12.50
C PRO A 117 0.02 -6.39 -13.46
N GLN A 118 -0.15 -6.61 -14.75
CA GLN A 118 -0.12 -5.49 -15.70
C GLN A 118 -1.49 -4.83 -15.63
N PRO A 119 -1.63 -3.70 -14.90
CA PRO A 119 -2.92 -3.07 -14.75
C PRO A 119 -3.34 -2.52 -16.10
N ARG A 120 -4.47 -3.01 -16.60
CA ARG A 120 -5.11 -2.44 -17.79
C ARG A 120 -5.59 -1.03 -17.43
N PRO A 121 -5.72 -0.13 -18.40
CA PRO A 121 -6.22 1.24 -18.17
C PRO A 121 -7.53 1.27 -17.36
N VAL A 122 -8.39 0.28 -17.56
CA VAL A 122 -9.66 0.16 -16.82
C VAL A 122 -9.48 0.08 -15.30
N HIS A 123 -8.41 -0.57 -14.80
CA HIS A 123 -8.17 -0.66 -13.36
C HIS A 123 -7.78 0.71 -12.76
N TRP A 124 -7.04 1.53 -13.53
CA TRP A 124 -6.71 2.90 -13.11
C TRP A 124 -7.95 3.79 -13.08
N TRP A 125 -8.84 3.67 -14.08
CA TRP A 125 -10.10 4.39 -14.10
C TRP A 125 -11.04 3.93 -12.98
N ALA A 126 -11.09 2.63 -12.70
CA ALA A 126 -11.88 2.09 -11.59
C ALA A 126 -11.37 2.62 -10.23
N LEU A 127 -10.04 2.64 -10.03
CA LEU A 127 -9.45 3.19 -8.82
C LEU A 127 -9.72 4.70 -8.69
N ALA A 128 -9.54 5.46 -9.77
CA ALA A 128 -9.84 6.88 -9.79
C ALA A 128 -11.31 7.16 -9.49
N GLY A 129 -12.23 6.39 -10.07
CA GLY A 129 -13.66 6.46 -9.78
C GLY A 129 -13.98 6.14 -8.32
N LEU A 130 -13.38 5.09 -7.76
CA LEU A 130 -13.54 4.73 -6.35
C LEU A 130 -13.08 5.88 -5.43
N LEU A 131 -11.89 6.43 -5.69
CA LEU A 131 -11.34 7.55 -4.91
C LEU A 131 -12.22 8.80 -5.01
N LEU A 132 -12.74 9.08 -6.21
CA LEU A 132 -13.65 10.21 -6.43
C LEU A 132 -14.96 10.02 -5.68
N VAL A 133 -15.62 8.86 -5.84
CA VAL A 133 -16.87 8.55 -5.14
C VAL A 133 -16.68 8.61 -3.63
N PHE A 134 -15.62 8.01 -3.11
CA PHE A 134 -15.30 8.07 -1.68
C PHE A 134 -15.11 9.52 -1.20
N THR A 135 -14.39 10.34 -1.97
CA THR A 135 -14.19 11.77 -1.67
C THR A 135 -15.52 12.51 -1.63
N VAL A 136 -16.39 12.30 -2.63
CA VAL A 136 -17.70 12.96 -2.68
C VAL A 136 -18.57 12.53 -1.49
N VAL A 137 -18.71 11.22 -1.28
CA VAL A 137 -19.60 10.68 -0.24
C VAL A 137 -19.21 11.19 1.14
N ARG A 138 -17.91 11.19 1.50
CA ARG A 138 -17.46 11.62 2.84
C ARG A 138 -17.60 13.12 3.10
N ASN A 139 -17.76 13.93 2.05
CA ASN A 139 -18.02 15.38 2.15
C ASN A 139 -19.51 15.71 2.13
N LEU A 140 -20.39 14.73 1.95
CA LEU A 140 -21.84 14.91 2.03
C LEU A 140 -22.35 14.72 3.46
N PRO A 141 -23.50 15.32 3.83
CA PRO A 141 -24.10 15.13 5.15
C PRO A 141 -24.35 13.66 5.51
N ALA A 142 -24.74 12.82 4.52
CA ALA A 142 -24.95 11.40 4.69
C ALA A 142 -23.65 10.60 4.93
N GLY A 143 -22.50 11.14 4.53
CA GLY A 143 -21.19 10.48 4.65
C GLY A 143 -20.39 10.94 5.87
N ARG A 144 -20.97 11.68 6.81
CA ARG A 144 -20.25 12.19 8.01
C ARG A 144 -19.59 11.10 8.85
N ALA A 145 -20.13 9.90 8.85
CA ALA A 145 -19.53 8.74 9.52
C ALA A 145 -18.21 8.26 8.89
N LEU A 146 -17.88 8.72 7.67
CA LEU A 146 -16.63 8.44 6.96
C LEU A 146 -15.63 9.60 7.05
N ALA A 147 -16.00 10.70 7.70
CA ALA A 147 -15.11 11.85 7.93
C ALA A 147 -14.30 11.62 9.21
N PRO A 148 -12.97 11.87 9.21
CA PRO A 148 -12.09 11.66 10.34
C PRO A 148 -12.28 12.71 11.44
#